data_bae12c5da6aabffd3b9da47adadc8ffa
#
_entry.id   bae12c5da6aabffd3b9da47adadc8ffa
#
_cell.length_a   1.000
_cell.length_b   1.000
_cell.length_c   1.000
_cell.angle_alpha   90.00
_cell.angle_beta   90.00
_cell.angle_gamma   90.00
#
_symmetry.space_group_name_H-M   'P 1'
#
loop_
_entity.id
_entity.type
_entity.pdbx_description
1 polymer ?
#
loop_
_entity_poly.entity_id
_entity_poly.type
_entity_poly.pdbx_seq_one_letter_code
_entity_poly.pdbx_strand_id
1 'polypeptide(L)'
;PYQVIVHKNIPVRSIGIEITPAYYEDYLKKQYPEEYRNPIEAFREIDQTTEFPEMYRLLSELQSYRGTGIAAKLYYESKVAEALSLVVEYQKKRSVSDHKLASQDLERIQTVAAYLSDHYAGELPIERLAQIACMGTTKLKSSFKKVYGCTITEYIQQRRMSQAEYLLAHTDLQIGQIAQTIGYSTSSRFAELFRRSTGLL
;
A
#
# COMPACT_ATOMS: atom_id res chain seq x y z
N PRO A 1 15.70 11.83 7.20
CA PRO A 1 16.11 10.43 7.09
C PRO A 1 15.06 9.58 7.80
N TYR A 2 14.37 8.70 7.08
CA TYR A 2 13.48 7.72 7.68
C TYR A 2 14.30 6.51 8.14
N GLN A 3 13.95 5.97 9.30
CA GLN A 3 14.54 4.73 9.80
C GLN A 3 13.60 3.59 9.47
N VAL A 4 14.10 2.60 8.73
CA VAL A 4 13.39 1.34 8.51
C VAL A 4 13.93 0.34 9.50
N ILE A 5 13.09 -0.13 10.42
CA ILE A 5 13.44 -1.23 11.31
C ILE A 5 13.21 -2.53 10.55
N VAL A 6 14.29 -3.18 10.16
CA VAL A 6 14.25 -4.49 9.50
C VAL A 6 14.49 -5.56 10.54
N HIS A 7 13.51 -6.41 10.77
CA HIS A 7 13.67 -7.55 11.66
C HIS A 7 14.61 -8.59 11.01
N LYS A 8 15.51 -9.15 11.81
CA LYS A 8 16.42 -10.20 11.38
C LYS A 8 15.62 -11.39 10.81
N ASN A 9 15.99 -11.84 9.63
CA ASN A 9 15.35 -12.94 8.89
C ASN A 9 13.98 -12.64 8.23
N ILE A 10 13.59 -11.38 8.07
CA ILE A 10 12.46 -11.02 7.23
C ILE A 10 13.01 -10.28 6.00
N PRO A 11 12.98 -10.87 4.79
CA PRO A 11 13.40 -10.16 3.59
C PRO A 11 12.44 -9.00 3.32
N VAL A 12 13.01 -7.83 3.19
CA VAL A 12 12.30 -6.62 2.77
C VAL A 12 12.37 -6.57 1.24
N ARG A 13 11.22 -6.61 0.60
CA ARG A 13 11.09 -6.28 -0.82
C ARG A 13 10.62 -4.84 -0.91
N SER A 14 11.39 -4.00 -1.55
CA SER A 14 10.99 -2.64 -1.90
C SER A 14 10.81 -2.53 -3.41
N ILE A 15 9.78 -1.82 -3.81
CA ILE A 15 9.61 -1.32 -5.17
C ILE A 15 9.68 0.19 -5.06
N GLY A 16 10.48 0.81 -5.92
CA GLY A 16 10.62 2.24 -6.00
C GLY A 16 10.56 2.71 -7.46
N ILE A 17 10.05 3.91 -7.66
CA ILE A 17 10.15 4.64 -8.92
C ILE A 17 11.15 5.76 -8.67
N GLU A 18 12.25 5.76 -9.39
CA GLU A 18 13.24 6.82 -9.35
C GLU A 18 13.00 7.78 -10.53
N ILE A 19 12.87 9.06 -10.23
CA ILE A 19 12.66 10.10 -11.22
C ILE A 19 13.90 10.97 -11.25
N THR A 20 14.58 10.93 -12.38
CA THR A 20 15.83 11.71 -12.56
C THR A 20 15.55 13.20 -12.74
N PRO A 21 16.46 14.11 -12.33
CA PRO A 21 16.34 15.53 -12.60
C PRO A 21 16.12 15.86 -14.08
N ALA A 22 16.78 15.16 -14.98
CA ALA A 22 16.60 15.33 -16.42
C ALA A 22 15.16 15.10 -16.87
N TYR A 23 14.45 14.13 -16.29
CA TYR A 23 13.08 13.85 -16.66
C TYR A 23 12.12 15.00 -16.25
N TYR A 24 12.22 15.53 -15.04
CA TYR A 24 11.29 16.57 -14.60
C TYR A 24 11.71 17.98 -15.05
N GLU A 25 12.99 18.29 -15.13
CA GLU A 25 13.46 19.62 -15.60
C GLU A 25 13.42 19.73 -17.12
N ASP A 26 13.90 18.71 -17.83
CA ASP A 26 14.04 18.78 -19.29
C ASP A 26 12.78 18.35 -20.03
N TYR A 27 12.02 17.41 -19.51
CA TYR A 27 10.82 16.92 -20.15
C TYR A 27 9.55 17.56 -19.60
N LEU A 28 9.23 17.36 -18.32
CA LEU A 28 7.95 17.83 -17.75
C LEU A 28 7.82 19.34 -17.76
N LYS A 29 8.87 20.08 -17.37
CA LYS A 29 8.86 21.54 -17.35
C LYS A 29 8.70 22.15 -18.74
N LYS A 30 9.34 21.53 -19.76
CA LYS A 30 9.21 21.99 -21.16
C LYS A 30 7.84 21.66 -21.74
N GLN A 31 7.28 20.51 -21.40
CA GLN A 31 6.01 20.04 -21.93
C GLN A 31 4.80 20.75 -21.28
N TYR A 32 4.92 21.11 -20.00
CA TYR A 32 3.83 21.70 -19.21
C TYR A 32 4.28 22.93 -18.41
N PRO A 33 4.77 23.99 -19.05
CA PRO A 33 5.42 25.11 -18.36
C PRO A 33 4.50 25.87 -17.39
N GLU A 34 3.23 25.97 -17.69
CA GLU A 34 2.26 26.71 -16.86
C GLU A 34 1.76 25.90 -15.64
N GLU A 35 1.74 24.58 -15.75
CA GLU A 35 1.25 23.68 -14.70
C GLU A 35 2.40 23.04 -13.92
N TYR A 36 3.63 23.24 -14.36
CA TYR A 36 4.78 22.63 -13.75
C TYR A 36 4.98 23.11 -12.32
N ARG A 37 4.91 22.19 -11.40
CA ARG A 37 5.40 22.35 -10.03
C ARG A 37 6.53 21.36 -9.80
N ASN A 38 7.55 21.79 -9.06
CA ASN A 38 8.70 20.92 -8.80
C ASN A 38 8.25 19.63 -8.10
N PRO A 39 8.38 18.45 -8.73
CA PRO A 39 7.95 17.20 -8.14
C PRO A 39 8.64 16.88 -6.81
N ILE A 40 9.86 17.38 -6.59
CA ILE A 40 10.61 17.18 -5.34
C ILE A 40 9.86 17.78 -4.15
N GLU A 41 9.22 18.93 -4.32
CA GLU A 41 8.39 19.53 -3.28
C GLU A 41 7.15 18.68 -3.04
N ALA A 42 6.55 18.16 -4.12
CA ALA A 42 5.44 17.22 -4.06
C ALA A 42 5.79 15.96 -3.27
N PHE A 43 6.92 15.36 -3.58
CA PHE A 43 7.39 14.17 -2.89
C PHE A 43 7.74 14.43 -1.42
N ARG A 44 8.32 15.57 -1.08
CA ARG A 44 8.56 15.94 0.33
C ARG A 44 7.29 16.05 1.16
N GLU A 45 6.21 16.53 0.56
CA GLU A 45 4.91 16.61 1.23
C GLU A 45 4.27 15.23 1.40
N ILE A 46 4.56 14.29 0.51
CA ILE A 46 4.07 12.91 0.54
C ILE A 46 4.90 12.03 1.48
N ASP A 47 6.18 12.33 1.68
CA ASP A 47 7.16 11.52 2.42
C ASP A 47 6.76 11.23 3.89
N GLN A 48 5.78 11.93 4.42
CA GLN A 48 5.24 11.72 5.76
C GLN A 48 3.83 11.15 5.76
N THR A 49 3.27 10.78 4.61
CA THR A 49 1.92 10.27 4.55
C THR A 49 1.90 8.80 4.20
N THR A 50 1.24 8.01 5.04
CA THR A 50 0.79 6.65 4.71
C THR A 50 -0.53 6.66 3.92
N GLU A 51 -0.99 7.83 3.47
CA GLU A 51 -2.32 8.08 2.91
C GLU A 51 -2.32 8.20 1.39
N PHE A 52 -1.77 7.21 0.70
CA PHE A 52 -1.80 7.23 -0.76
C PHE A 52 -2.26 5.89 -1.34
N PRO A 53 -3.54 5.54 -1.17
CA PRO A 53 -4.06 4.22 -1.57
C PRO A 53 -3.91 3.96 -3.08
N GLU A 54 -4.04 4.98 -3.92
CA GLU A 54 -3.85 4.87 -5.36
C GLU A 54 -2.41 4.49 -5.71
N MET A 55 -1.43 5.07 -5.02
CA MET A 55 -0.01 4.74 -5.17
C MET A 55 0.29 3.31 -4.69
N TYR A 56 -0.30 2.89 -3.57
CA TYR A 56 -0.17 1.50 -3.10
C TYR A 56 -0.70 0.50 -4.11
N ARG A 57 -1.85 0.78 -4.73
CA ARG A 57 -2.40 -0.06 -5.80
C ARG A 57 -1.46 -0.13 -6.99
N LEU A 58 -0.96 1.00 -7.46
CA LEU A 58 -0.01 1.09 -8.56
C LEU A 58 1.26 0.27 -8.28
N LEU A 59 1.85 0.40 -7.09
CA LEU A 59 3.03 -0.35 -6.69
C LEU A 59 2.75 -1.85 -6.59
N SER A 60 1.56 -2.25 -6.14
CA SER A 60 1.13 -3.65 -6.10
C SER A 60 0.98 -4.24 -7.50
N GLU A 61 0.43 -3.47 -8.45
CA GLU A 61 0.34 -3.86 -9.85
C GLU A 61 1.72 -4.03 -10.48
N LEU A 62 2.66 -3.10 -10.20
CA LEU A 62 4.07 -3.22 -10.62
C LEU A 62 4.72 -4.49 -10.08
N GLN A 63 4.47 -4.83 -8.81
CA GLN A 63 5.02 -6.01 -8.17
C GLN A 63 4.52 -7.31 -8.80
N SER A 64 3.27 -7.35 -9.22
CA SER A 64 2.63 -8.53 -9.79
C SER A 64 2.88 -8.72 -11.28
N TYR A 65 3.32 -7.69 -12.00
CA TYR A 65 3.53 -7.75 -13.44
C TYR A 65 4.71 -8.66 -13.84
N ARG A 66 4.49 -9.49 -14.87
CA ARG A 66 5.47 -10.50 -15.34
C ARG A 66 5.73 -10.42 -16.85
N GLY A 67 5.28 -9.39 -17.52
CA GLY A 67 5.52 -9.20 -18.96
C GLY A 67 6.99 -8.98 -19.27
N THR A 68 7.38 -9.21 -20.53
CA THR A 68 8.75 -9.06 -21.01
C THR A 68 8.80 -8.27 -22.31
N GLY A 69 10.00 -7.90 -22.74
CA GLY A 69 10.23 -7.21 -24.01
C GLY A 69 9.61 -5.82 -24.06
N ILE A 70 9.15 -5.42 -25.26
CA ILE A 70 8.59 -4.08 -25.50
C ILE A 70 7.30 -3.84 -24.72
N ALA A 71 6.50 -4.87 -24.51
CA ALA A 71 5.28 -4.76 -23.72
C ALA A 71 5.57 -4.38 -22.27
N ALA A 72 6.61 -4.96 -21.67
CA ALA A 72 7.05 -4.59 -20.33
C ALA A 72 7.56 -3.15 -20.27
N LYS A 73 8.33 -2.73 -21.27
CA LYS A 73 8.83 -1.35 -21.35
C LYS A 73 7.68 -0.35 -21.37
N LEU A 74 6.71 -0.53 -22.26
CA LEU A 74 5.53 0.33 -22.38
C LEU A 74 4.70 0.32 -21.10
N TYR A 75 4.55 -0.86 -20.48
CA TYR A 75 3.83 -0.98 -19.20
C TYR A 75 4.51 -0.15 -18.10
N TYR A 76 5.83 -0.28 -17.92
CA TYR A 76 6.55 0.49 -16.88
C TYR A 76 6.55 1.99 -17.19
N GLU A 77 6.70 2.39 -18.45
CA GLU A 77 6.59 3.81 -18.85
C GLU A 77 5.20 4.38 -18.51
N SER A 78 4.13 3.64 -18.78
CA SER A 78 2.77 4.06 -18.43
C SER A 78 2.57 4.19 -16.92
N LYS A 79 3.15 3.27 -16.14
CA LYS A 79 3.07 3.31 -14.67
C LYS A 79 3.87 4.45 -14.04
N VAL A 80 4.97 4.85 -14.63
CA VAL A 80 5.70 6.07 -14.22
C VAL A 80 4.87 7.32 -14.47
N ALA A 81 4.24 7.42 -15.65
CA ALA A 81 3.35 8.55 -15.97
C ALA A 81 2.13 8.59 -15.04
N GLU A 82 1.52 7.44 -14.74
CA GLU A 82 0.43 7.32 -13.78
C GLU A 82 0.85 7.75 -12.38
N ALA A 83 2.01 7.31 -11.90
CA ALA A 83 2.54 7.70 -10.59
C ALA A 83 2.72 9.23 -10.47
N LEU A 84 3.27 9.86 -11.50
CA LEU A 84 3.43 11.32 -11.55
C LEU A 84 2.09 12.05 -11.54
N SER A 85 1.14 11.57 -12.35
CA SER A 85 -0.23 12.12 -12.36
C SER A 85 -0.87 12.06 -10.97
N LEU A 86 -0.76 10.91 -10.29
CA LEU A 86 -1.27 10.74 -8.94
C LEU A 86 -0.63 11.73 -7.94
N VAL A 87 0.69 11.94 -8.03
CA VAL A 87 1.42 12.89 -7.17
C VAL A 87 0.93 14.32 -7.39
N VAL A 88 0.82 14.74 -8.64
CA VAL A 88 0.32 16.10 -8.99
C VAL A 88 -1.12 16.30 -8.54
N GLU A 89 -1.98 15.30 -8.75
CA GLU A 89 -3.37 15.37 -8.33
C GLU A 89 -3.54 15.36 -6.81
N TYR A 90 -2.71 14.60 -6.10
CA TYR A 90 -2.68 14.59 -4.64
C TYR A 90 -2.36 15.99 -4.09
N GLN A 91 -1.41 16.70 -4.67
CA GLN A 91 -1.10 18.08 -4.29
C GLN A 91 -2.27 19.03 -4.56
N LYS A 92 -2.90 18.92 -5.74
CA LYS A 92 -4.08 19.72 -6.07
C LYS A 92 -5.22 19.53 -5.06
N LYS A 93 -5.49 18.30 -4.67
CA LYS A 93 -6.52 17.95 -3.68
C LYS A 93 -6.19 18.50 -2.27
N ARG A 94 -4.93 18.48 -1.88
CA ARG A 94 -4.50 19.05 -0.57
C ARG A 94 -4.66 20.56 -0.50
N SER A 95 -4.43 21.27 -1.59
CA SER A 95 -4.60 22.74 -1.65
C SER A 95 -6.07 23.19 -1.64
N VAL A 96 -7.02 22.31 -1.98
CA VAL A 96 -8.45 22.61 -2.08
C VAL A 96 -9.27 22.05 -0.92
N SER A 97 -8.75 21.07 -0.18
CA SER A 97 -9.53 20.32 0.82
C SER A 97 -9.22 20.73 2.26
N ASP A 98 -9.86 21.77 2.72
CA ASP A 98 -9.93 22.14 4.16
C ASP A 98 -10.92 21.27 4.98
N HIS A 99 -11.38 20.14 4.43
CA HIS A 99 -12.18 19.14 5.14
C HIS A 99 -11.35 17.90 5.44
N LYS A 100 -10.21 18.11 6.12
CA LYS A 100 -9.37 17.05 6.65
C LYS A 100 -10.08 16.32 7.78
N LEU A 101 -9.91 14.97 7.79
CA LEU A 101 -9.85 14.26 9.06
C LEU A 101 -8.92 15.08 9.98
N ALA A 102 -9.35 15.41 11.20
CA ALA A 102 -8.46 16.07 12.13
C ALA A 102 -7.13 15.29 12.18
N SER A 103 -6.00 15.98 12.22
CA SER A 103 -4.65 15.34 12.28
C SER A 103 -4.59 14.18 13.26
N GLN A 104 -5.28 14.32 14.39
CA GLN A 104 -5.42 13.31 15.43
C GLN A 104 -6.19 12.05 14.98
N ASP A 105 -7.20 12.19 14.13
CA ASP A 105 -7.95 11.04 13.60
C ASP A 105 -7.08 10.23 12.63
N LEU A 106 -6.23 10.90 11.87
CA LEU A 106 -5.27 10.28 10.98
C LEU A 106 -4.26 9.43 11.74
N GLU A 107 -3.60 9.99 12.75
CA GLU A 107 -2.65 9.28 13.60
C GLU A 107 -3.28 8.02 14.23
N ARG A 108 -4.53 8.13 14.66
CA ARG A 108 -5.29 7.01 15.22
C ARG A 108 -5.55 5.91 14.20
N ILE A 109 -5.90 6.26 12.97
CA ILE A 109 -6.09 5.29 11.88
C ILE A 109 -4.77 4.63 11.50
N GLN A 110 -3.66 5.37 11.48
CA GLN A 110 -2.32 4.83 11.26
C GLN A 110 -1.91 3.84 12.37
N THR A 111 -2.21 4.18 13.61
CA THR A 111 -1.98 3.27 14.76
C THR A 111 -2.75 1.96 14.60
N VAL A 112 -4.00 2.02 14.13
CA VAL A 112 -4.78 0.81 13.82
C VAL A 112 -4.13 0.01 12.69
N ALA A 113 -3.68 0.64 11.61
CA ALA A 113 -3.04 -0.05 10.51
C ALA A 113 -1.73 -0.72 10.92
N ALA A 114 -0.91 -0.08 11.75
CA ALA A 114 0.28 -0.68 12.33
C ALA A 114 -0.08 -1.91 13.17
N TYR A 115 -1.07 -1.78 14.05
CA TYR A 115 -1.55 -2.90 14.86
C TYR A 115 -2.05 -4.08 14.00
N LEU A 116 -2.82 -3.80 12.94
CA LEU A 116 -3.25 -4.82 11.98
C LEU A 116 -2.08 -5.52 11.29
N SER A 117 -1.04 -4.76 10.93
CA SER A 117 0.15 -5.28 10.27
C SER A 117 0.97 -6.21 11.16
N ASP A 118 0.94 -5.99 12.47
CA ASP A 118 1.67 -6.81 13.45
C ASP A 118 0.86 -8.02 13.92
N HIS A 119 -0.48 -7.93 13.87
CA HIS A 119 -1.38 -8.93 14.46
C HIS A 119 -2.29 -9.62 13.43
N TYR A 120 -1.99 -9.50 12.13
CA TYR A 120 -2.83 -9.97 11.03
C TYR A 120 -3.22 -11.46 11.12
N ALA A 121 -2.41 -12.30 11.76
CA ALA A 121 -2.68 -13.73 11.90
C ALA A 121 -3.73 -14.06 12.98
N GLY A 122 -3.96 -13.13 13.91
CA GLY A 122 -4.90 -13.34 15.02
C GLY A 122 -6.34 -12.94 14.69
N GLU A 123 -7.19 -13.07 15.72
CA GLU A 123 -8.53 -12.50 15.70
C GLU A 123 -8.46 -11.00 16.00
N LEU A 124 -9.12 -10.22 15.18
CA LEU A 124 -9.09 -8.76 15.21
C LEU A 124 -10.51 -8.19 15.27
N PRO A 125 -11.19 -8.33 16.43
CA PRO A 125 -12.54 -7.82 16.60
C PRO A 125 -12.57 -6.31 16.41
N ILE A 126 -13.58 -5.83 15.67
CA ILE A 126 -13.69 -4.41 15.31
C ILE A 126 -13.80 -3.50 16.53
N GLU A 127 -14.36 -4.00 17.63
CA GLU A 127 -14.48 -3.31 18.90
C GLU A 127 -13.09 -3.00 19.49
N ARG A 128 -12.17 -3.95 19.40
CA ARG A 128 -10.78 -3.76 19.85
C ARG A 128 -10.07 -2.71 19.02
N LEU A 129 -10.24 -2.74 17.71
CA LEU A 129 -9.65 -1.75 16.79
C LEU A 129 -10.24 -0.36 17.04
N ALA A 130 -11.54 -0.28 17.32
CA ALA A 130 -12.22 0.97 17.67
C ALA A 130 -11.70 1.57 18.99
N GLN A 131 -11.38 0.73 19.98
CA GLN A 131 -10.72 1.14 21.22
C GLN A 131 -9.32 1.72 20.94
N ILE A 132 -8.51 1.03 20.13
CA ILE A 132 -7.16 1.51 19.74
C ILE A 132 -7.25 2.87 19.05
N ALA A 133 -8.23 3.05 18.15
CA ALA A 133 -8.46 4.31 17.46
C ALA A 133 -9.10 5.39 18.34
N CYS A 134 -9.57 5.06 19.54
CA CYS A 134 -10.44 5.94 20.32
C CYS A 134 -11.61 6.50 19.51
N MET A 135 -12.25 5.64 18.70
CA MET A 135 -13.36 5.97 17.79
C MET A 135 -14.50 4.98 17.92
N GLY A 136 -15.72 5.39 17.51
CA GLY A 136 -16.80 4.43 17.28
C GLY A 136 -16.51 3.55 16.04
N THR A 137 -17.05 2.32 16.03
CA THR A 137 -16.80 1.35 14.97
C THR A 137 -17.19 1.84 13.56
N THR A 138 -18.27 2.62 13.46
CA THR A 138 -18.72 3.21 12.20
C THR A 138 -17.73 4.26 11.68
N LYS A 139 -17.28 5.16 12.55
CA LYS A 139 -16.28 6.17 12.21
C LYS A 139 -14.96 5.52 11.83
N LEU A 140 -14.51 4.51 12.57
CA LEU A 140 -13.30 3.75 12.26
C LEU A 140 -13.37 3.15 10.85
N LYS A 141 -14.44 2.41 10.53
CA LYS A 141 -14.61 1.77 9.21
C LYS A 141 -14.57 2.79 8.07
N SER A 142 -15.30 3.89 8.21
CA SER A 142 -15.37 4.93 7.19
C SER A 142 -14.04 5.68 7.03
N SER A 143 -13.39 6.05 8.13
CA SER A 143 -12.11 6.73 8.14
C SER A 143 -10.99 5.82 7.60
N PHE A 144 -10.96 4.55 8.01
CA PHE A 144 -9.98 3.59 7.52
C PHE A 144 -10.10 3.39 5.99
N LYS A 145 -11.34 3.21 5.49
CA LYS A 145 -11.57 3.10 4.04
C LYS A 145 -11.19 4.38 3.29
N LYS A 146 -11.43 5.55 3.90
CA LYS A 146 -11.03 6.84 3.30
C LYS A 146 -9.51 6.96 3.21
N VAL A 147 -8.76 6.52 4.24
CA VAL A 147 -7.31 6.62 4.33
C VAL A 147 -6.62 5.56 3.45
N TYR A 148 -7.03 4.31 3.54
CA TYR A 148 -6.35 3.18 2.90
C TYR A 148 -6.99 2.69 1.59
N GLY A 149 -8.12 3.27 1.17
CA GLY A 149 -8.85 2.88 -0.05
C GLY A 149 -9.54 1.53 0.00
N CYS A 150 -9.33 0.76 1.06
CA CYS A 150 -9.89 -0.57 1.26
C CYS A 150 -10.50 -0.71 2.66
N THR A 151 -11.34 -1.72 2.85
CA THR A 151 -11.87 -2.05 4.17
C THR A 151 -10.79 -2.68 5.06
N ILE A 152 -11.00 -2.64 6.38
CA ILE A 152 -10.12 -3.30 7.36
C ILE A 152 -9.96 -4.80 7.02
N THR A 153 -11.04 -5.48 6.63
CA THR A 153 -11.01 -6.90 6.26
C THR A 153 -10.15 -7.15 5.02
N GLU A 154 -10.30 -6.33 3.98
CA GLU A 154 -9.49 -6.40 2.77
C GLU A 154 -8.01 -6.12 3.07
N TYR A 155 -7.72 -5.16 3.92
CA TYR A 155 -6.37 -4.84 4.36
C TYR A 155 -5.70 -6.03 5.06
N ILE A 156 -6.39 -6.67 6.02
CA ILE A 156 -5.90 -7.87 6.71
C ILE A 156 -5.68 -9.01 5.70
N GLN A 157 -6.62 -9.21 4.78
CA GLN A 157 -6.51 -10.25 3.76
C GLN A 157 -5.29 -10.03 2.87
N GLN A 158 -5.04 -8.82 2.41
CA GLN A 158 -3.85 -8.47 1.62
C GLN A 158 -2.56 -8.76 2.39
N ARG A 159 -2.49 -8.39 3.67
CA ARG A 159 -1.33 -8.70 4.53
C ARG A 159 -1.09 -10.19 4.67
N ARG A 160 -2.16 -10.98 4.89
CA ARG A 160 -2.08 -12.45 4.96
C ARG A 160 -1.58 -13.05 3.65
N MET A 161 -2.09 -12.57 2.51
CA MET A 161 -1.66 -13.07 1.19
C MET A 161 -0.19 -12.73 0.91
N SER A 162 0.24 -11.52 1.17
CA SER A 162 1.66 -11.13 1.02
C SER A 162 2.59 -11.99 1.89
N GLN A 163 2.18 -12.29 3.12
CA GLN A 163 2.96 -13.16 3.99
C GLN A 163 2.95 -14.62 3.51
N ALA A 164 1.83 -15.08 2.95
CA ALA A 164 1.74 -16.42 2.35
C ALA A 164 2.68 -16.56 1.16
N GLU A 165 2.69 -15.59 0.25
CA GLU A 165 3.61 -15.58 -0.89
C GLU A 165 5.06 -15.65 -0.43
N TYR A 166 5.38 -14.88 0.61
CA TYR A 166 6.71 -14.93 1.21
C TYR A 166 7.07 -16.30 1.75
N LEU A 167 6.20 -16.90 2.57
CA LEU A 167 6.44 -18.22 3.16
C LEU A 167 6.54 -19.31 2.09
N LEU A 168 5.71 -19.27 1.05
CA LEU A 168 5.77 -20.20 -0.08
C LEU A 168 7.08 -20.11 -0.87
N ALA A 169 7.65 -18.91 -0.99
CA ALA A 169 8.87 -18.69 -1.76
C ALA A 169 10.16 -18.96 -0.97
N HIS A 170 10.12 -18.96 0.36
CA HIS A 170 11.33 -18.93 1.18
C HIS A 170 11.37 -20.00 2.28
N THR A 171 10.38 -20.88 2.36
CA THR A 171 10.34 -21.95 3.36
C THR A 171 9.81 -23.24 2.75
N ASP A 172 10.13 -24.37 3.38
CA ASP A 172 9.62 -25.70 3.04
C ASP A 172 8.33 -26.06 3.81
N LEU A 173 7.62 -25.05 4.33
CA LEU A 173 6.39 -25.26 5.08
C LEU A 173 5.29 -25.81 4.17
N GLN A 174 4.55 -26.79 4.66
CA GLN A 174 3.38 -27.32 3.96
C GLN A 174 2.26 -26.26 3.91
N ILE A 175 1.42 -26.35 2.88
CA ILE A 175 0.29 -25.41 2.67
C ILE A 175 -0.59 -25.26 3.92
N GLY A 176 -0.83 -26.36 4.63
CA GLY A 176 -1.60 -26.34 5.89
C GLY A 176 -0.91 -25.55 7.00
N GLN A 177 0.40 -25.67 7.12
CA GLN A 177 1.19 -24.92 8.11
C GLN A 177 1.22 -23.44 7.76
N ILE A 178 1.40 -23.09 6.48
CA ILE A 178 1.34 -21.71 6.01
C ILE A 178 -0.03 -21.12 6.33
N ALA A 179 -1.13 -21.82 5.99
CA ALA A 179 -2.48 -21.35 6.29
C ALA A 179 -2.66 -21.01 7.77
N GLN A 180 -2.23 -21.92 8.66
CA GLN A 180 -2.31 -21.68 10.11
C GLN A 180 -1.44 -20.50 10.57
N THR A 181 -0.22 -20.39 10.06
CA THR A 181 0.73 -19.31 10.41
C THR A 181 0.17 -17.94 10.07
N ILE A 182 -0.57 -17.82 8.97
CA ILE A 182 -1.17 -16.55 8.53
C ILE A 182 -2.61 -16.34 9.02
N GLY A 183 -3.11 -17.21 9.89
CA GLY A 183 -4.38 -17.04 10.58
C GLY A 183 -5.61 -17.59 9.86
N TYR A 184 -5.45 -18.63 9.03
CA TYR A 184 -6.57 -19.39 8.47
C TYR A 184 -6.74 -20.72 9.19
N SER A 185 -7.98 -21.05 9.56
CA SER A 185 -8.30 -22.32 10.23
C SER A 185 -8.22 -23.52 9.30
N THR A 186 -8.35 -23.34 7.98
CA THR A 186 -8.31 -24.41 7.00
C THR A 186 -7.47 -24.03 5.78
N SER A 187 -6.72 -25.01 5.26
CA SER A 187 -5.94 -24.88 4.03
C SER A 187 -6.82 -24.65 2.79
N SER A 188 -8.03 -25.21 2.77
CA SER A 188 -8.99 -25.02 1.67
C SER A 188 -9.41 -23.55 1.53
N ARG A 189 -9.77 -22.92 2.64
CA ARG A 189 -10.15 -21.49 2.64
C ARG A 189 -9.00 -20.60 2.24
N PHE A 190 -7.79 -20.90 2.74
CA PHE A 190 -6.57 -20.21 2.32
C PHE A 190 -6.33 -20.36 0.83
N ALA A 191 -6.33 -21.59 0.29
CA ALA A 191 -6.06 -21.86 -1.12
C ALA A 191 -7.06 -21.18 -2.06
N GLU A 192 -8.35 -21.13 -1.69
CA GLU A 192 -9.37 -20.39 -2.45
C GLU A 192 -9.03 -18.89 -2.54
N LEU A 193 -8.74 -18.26 -1.40
CA LEU A 193 -8.45 -16.83 -1.33
C LEU A 193 -7.11 -16.49 -1.97
N PHE A 194 -6.12 -17.36 -1.84
CA PHE A 194 -4.80 -17.18 -2.43
C PHE A 194 -4.87 -17.22 -3.96
N ARG A 195 -5.57 -18.20 -4.54
CA ARG A 195 -5.80 -18.27 -6.00
C ARG A 195 -6.53 -17.03 -6.52
N ARG A 196 -7.54 -16.57 -5.79
CA ARG A 196 -8.31 -15.37 -6.16
C ARG A 196 -7.46 -14.09 -6.11
N SER A 197 -6.52 -14.02 -5.17
CA SER A 197 -5.65 -12.85 -4.97
C SER A 197 -4.48 -12.80 -5.95
N THR A 198 -3.87 -13.96 -6.26
CA THR A 198 -2.62 -14.05 -7.03
C THR A 198 -2.81 -14.47 -8.48
N GLY A 199 -3.97 -15.06 -8.82
CA GLY A 199 -4.21 -15.69 -10.12
C GLY A 199 -3.39 -16.97 -10.35
N LEU A 200 -2.66 -17.44 -9.33
CA LEU A 200 -1.87 -18.69 -9.40
C LEU A 200 -2.76 -19.89 -9.07
N LEU A 201 -2.57 -20.96 -9.85
CA LEU A 201 -3.23 -22.26 -9.64
C LEU A 201 -2.54 -23.05 -8.54
#